data_32b38272f60ef4d79b9897e6b97181cc
#
_entry.id   32b38272f60ef4d79b9897e6b97181cc
#
_cell.length_a   1.000
_cell.length_b   1.000
_cell.length_c   1.000
_cell.angle_alpha   90.00
_cell.angle_beta   90.00
_cell.angle_gamma   90.00
#
_symmetry.space_group_name_H-M   'P 1'
#
loop_
_entity.id
_entity.type
_entity.pdbx_description
1 polymer ?
#
loop_
_entity_poly.entity_id
_entity_poly.type
_entity_poly.pdbx_seq_one_letter_code
_entity_poly.pdbx_strand_id
1 'polypeptide(L)'
;MSVKQEQTTKALEAFLKYTISQAKANLTKGKKNSSKALYNSLKSEFKVSPNSFTASISSLDYGEFQDKGVSGKKRKFNTPFSYKDKRPPAKAFDGWIVKKGIAPRNDKGQFQTRKGIAFAIANSVFLYGIKPSLFLTNPFEKGFKRLPDEIIEAFGLDVEMFLKQVINNGKKN
;
A
#
# COMPACT_ATOMS: atom_id res chain seq x y z
N MET A 1 17.50 29.89 5.63
CA MET A 1 16.79 29.32 4.46
C MET A 1 16.35 30.46 3.56
N SER A 2 16.45 30.32 2.24
CA SER A 2 15.83 31.30 1.33
C SER A 2 14.31 31.14 1.35
N VAL A 3 13.56 32.21 1.05
CA VAL A 3 12.09 32.19 0.94
C VAL A 3 11.61 31.09 -0.02
N LYS A 4 12.32 30.89 -1.13
CA LYS A 4 12.02 29.83 -2.12
C LYS A 4 12.19 28.41 -1.51
N GLN A 5 13.19 28.21 -0.68
CA GLN A 5 13.44 26.91 0.00
C GLN A 5 12.36 26.62 1.05
N GLU A 6 11.85 27.64 1.73
CA GLU A 6 10.76 27.49 2.70
C GLU A 6 9.44 27.15 2.01
N GLN A 7 9.12 27.77 0.87
CA GLN A 7 7.91 27.46 0.09
C GLN A 7 7.96 26.03 -0.46
N THR A 8 9.10 25.58 -0.99
CA THR A 8 9.31 24.21 -1.46
C THR A 8 9.11 23.20 -0.33
N THR A 9 9.68 23.46 0.83
CA THR A 9 9.52 22.61 2.03
C THR A 9 8.05 22.47 2.41
N LYS A 10 7.34 23.58 2.54
CA LYS A 10 5.90 23.59 2.87
C LYS A 10 5.05 22.81 1.87
N ALA A 11 5.34 22.97 0.56
CA ALA A 11 4.60 22.27 -0.48
C ALA A 11 4.82 20.74 -0.43
N LEU A 12 6.06 20.29 -0.23
CA LEU A 12 6.40 18.86 -0.16
C LEU A 12 5.89 18.22 1.13
N GLU A 13 5.95 18.92 2.27
CA GLU A 13 5.33 18.45 3.51
C GLU A 13 3.81 18.31 3.39
N ALA A 14 3.15 19.32 2.80
CA ALA A 14 1.71 19.28 2.55
C ALA A 14 1.31 18.12 1.61
N PHE A 15 2.11 17.88 0.57
CA PHE A 15 1.96 16.76 -0.33
C PHE A 15 2.05 15.41 0.39
N LEU A 16 3.07 15.19 1.22
CA LEU A 16 3.22 13.95 1.98
C LEU A 16 2.07 13.75 2.98
N LYS A 17 1.69 14.80 3.71
CA LYS A 17 0.57 14.78 4.66
C LYS A 17 -0.75 14.44 3.96
N TYR A 18 -1.01 15.05 2.80
CA TYR A 18 -2.17 14.73 1.96
C TYR A 18 -2.16 13.27 1.54
N THR A 19 -1.04 12.79 1.00
CA THR A 19 -0.89 11.42 0.51
C THR A 19 -1.18 10.39 1.62
N ILE A 20 -0.59 10.55 2.80
CA ILE A 20 -0.83 9.65 3.94
C ILE A 20 -2.28 9.70 4.42
N SER A 21 -2.85 10.89 4.53
CA SER A 21 -4.25 11.06 4.96
C SER A 21 -5.21 10.34 4.00
N GLN A 22 -5.05 10.53 2.69
CA GLN A 22 -5.86 9.88 1.68
C GLN A 22 -5.63 8.38 1.60
N ALA A 23 -4.38 7.92 1.74
CA ALA A 23 -4.06 6.49 1.79
C ALA A 23 -4.77 5.80 2.95
N LYS A 24 -4.76 6.40 4.14
CA LYS A 24 -5.49 5.92 5.33
C LYS A 24 -7.01 5.90 5.12
N ALA A 25 -7.57 6.95 4.50
CA ALA A 25 -8.99 7.00 4.14
C ALA A 25 -9.37 5.90 3.14
N ASN A 26 -8.53 5.66 2.12
CA ASN A 26 -8.74 4.60 1.13
C ASN A 26 -8.70 3.19 1.73
N LEU A 27 -7.77 2.93 2.66
CA LEU A 27 -7.74 1.66 3.41
C LEU A 27 -9.03 1.42 4.20
N THR A 28 -9.58 2.47 4.80
CA THR A 28 -10.84 2.41 5.56
C THR A 28 -12.02 2.17 4.63
N LYS A 29 -12.15 2.98 3.57
CA LYS A 29 -13.21 2.83 2.56
C LYS A 29 -13.17 1.47 1.87
N GLY A 30 -11.97 0.97 1.57
CA GLY A 30 -11.75 -0.35 0.98
C GLY A 30 -11.95 -1.53 1.93
N LYS A 31 -12.33 -1.30 3.20
CA LYS A 31 -12.48 -2.33 4.25
C LYS A 31 -11.21 -3.19 4.43
N LYS A 32 -10.02 -2.58 4.21
CA LYS A 32 -8.70 -3.23 4.31
C LYS A 32 -8.07 -3.10 5.71
N ASN A 33 -8.80 -2.53 6.67
CA ASN A 33 -8.36 -2.24 8.04
C ASN A 33 -8.75 -3.32 9.06
N SER A 34 -8.68 -4.59 8.73
CA SER A 34 -9.08 -5.67 9.66
C SER A 34 -8.30 -5.63 10.99
N SER A 35 -6.99 -5.40 10.96
CA SER A 35 -6.14 -5.25 12.15
C SER A 35 -5.69 -3.82 12.39
N LYS A 36 -5.98 -2.89 11.49
CA LYS A 36 -5.41 -1.53 11.42
C LYS A 36 -3.87 -1.48 11.40
N ALA A 37 -3.19 -2.62 11.34
CA ALA A 37 -1.72 -2.67 11.36
C ALA A 37 -1.12 -1.85 10.21
N LEU A 38 -1.56 -2.07 8.96
CA LEU A 38 -1.12 -1.29 7.81
C LEU A 38 -1.48 0.20 7.93
N TYR A 39 -2.70 0.50 8.39
CA TYR A 39 -3.15 1.88 8.63
C TYR A 39 -2.23 2.61 9.63
N ASN A 40 -1.90 1.96 10.75
CA ASN A 40 -1.08 2.55 11.80
C ASN A 40 0.40 2.64 11.42
N SER A 41 0.89 1.75 10.55
CA SER A 41 2.28 1.76 10.07
C SER A 41 2.57 2.86 9.04
N LEU A 42 1.54 3.40 8.39
CA LEU A 42 1.71 4.46 7.39
C LEU A 42 2.19 5.75 8.07
N LYS A 43 3.44 6.12 7.79
CA LYS A 43 4.09 7.35 8.25
C LYS A 43 4.79 8.02 7.09
N SER A 44 4.93 9.33 7.15
CA SER A 44 5.79 10.09 6.24
C SER A 44 6.82 10.85 7.04
N GLU A 45 8.00 10.99 6.47
CA GLU A 45 9.08 11.80 7.02
C GLU A 45 9.63 12.68 5.90
N PHE A 46 9.96 13.91 6.25
CA PHE A 46 10.57 14.86 5.35
C PHE A 46 11.77 15.49 6.05
N LYS A 47 12.94 15.40 5.42
CA LYS A 47 14.19 15.98 5.92
C LYS A 47 14.75 16.93 4.87
N VAL A 48 15.15 18.10 5.29
CA VAL A 48 15.83 19.10 4.46
C VAL A 48 17.30 19.12 4.79
N SER A 49 18.14 19.09 3.79
CA SER A 49 19.59 19.31 3.85
C SER A 49 19.93 20.57 3.05
N PRO A 50 21.13 21.16 3.21
CA PRO A 50 21.48 22.43 2.56
C PRO A 50 21.24 22.46 1.04
N ASN A 51 21.50 21.34 0.35
CA ASN A 51 21.39 21.24 -1.13
C ASN A 51 20.45 20.12 -1.59
N SER A 52 19.65 19.51 -0.68
CA SER A 52 18.77 18.42 -1.03
C SER A 52 17.61 18.29 -0.05
N PHE A 53 16.63 17.49 -0.42
CA PHE A 53 15.60 17.02 0.52
C PHE A 53 15.45 15.50 0.42
N THR A 54 15.00 14.91 1.51
CA THR A 54 14.61 13.49 1.55
C THR A 54 13.16 13.38 1.98
N ALA A 55 12.34 12.83 1.10
CA ALA A 55 10.96 12.45 1.39
C ALA A 55 10.88 10.94 1.54
N SER A 56 10.16 10.45 2.55
CA SER A 56 9.95 9.02 2.75
C SER A 56 8.52 8.72 3.19
N ILE A 57 8.00 7.59 2.75
CA ILE A 57 6.76 6.99 3.23
C ILE A 57 7.09 5.56 3.67
N SER A 58 6.92 5.29 4.94
CA SER A 58 7.10 3.97 5.52
C SER A 58 5.77 3.27 5.72
N SER A 59 5.78 1.96 5.52
CA SER A 59 4.65 1.06 5.77
C SER A 59 5.16 -0.34 6.08
N LEU A 60 4.27 -1.22 6.55
CA LEU A 60 4.58 -2.66 6.61
C LEU A 60 4.85 -3.22 5.21
N ASP A 61 5.76 -4.19 5.11
CA ASP A 61 6.24 -4.78 3.84
C ASP A 61 5.10 -5.25 2.91
N TYR A 62 4.03 -5.81 3.50
CA TYR A 62 2.89 -6.23 2.70
C TYR A 62 2.04 -5.09 2.14
N GLY A 63 2.30 -3.84 2.53
CA GLY A 63 1.60 -2.65 2.02
C GLY A 63 1.73 -2.52 0.51
N GLU A 64 2.90 -2.80 -0.04
CA GLU A 64 3.15 -2.74 -1.48
C GLU A 64 2.33 -3.79 -2.26
N PHE A 65 2.24 -5.02 -1.74
CA PHE A 65 1.39 -6.06 -2.33
C PHE A 65 -0.10 -5.73 -2.23
N GLN A 66 -0.52 -5.05 -1.16
CA GLN A 66 -1.88 -4.58 -1.01
C GLN A 66 -2.20 -3.42 -1.95
N ASP A 67 -1.25 -2.53 -2.21
CA ASP A 67 -1.39 -1.39 -3.11
C ASP A 67 -1.44 -1.85 -4.57
N LYS A 68 -0.36 -2.46 -5.05
CA LYS A 68 -0.17 -2.89 -6.44
C LYS A 68 -0.87 -4.20 -6.80
N GLY A 69 -1.32 -4.96 -5.79
CA GLY A 69 -1.88 -6.28 -5.99
C GLY A 69 -0.83 -7.34 -6.31
N VAL A 70 -1.28 -8.58 -6.48
CA VAL A 70 -0.45 -9.74 -6.86
C VAL A 70 -1.21 -10.58 -7.86
N SER A 71 -0.63 -10.86 -9.01
CA SER A 71 -1.21 -11.75 -10.03
C SER A 71 -1.28 -13.19 -9.54
N GLY A 72 -2.42 -13.84 -9.78
CA GLY A 72 -2.59 -15.28 -9.56
C GLY A 72 -2.13 -16.12 -10.73
N LYS A 73 -2.24 -17.44 -10.62
CA LYS A 73 -1.97 -18.36 -11.73
C LYS A 73 -2.97 -18.18 -12.87
N LYS A 74 -4.26 -18.08 -12.56
CA LYS A 74 -5.35 -17.96 -13.53
C LYS A 74 -5.69 -16.52 -13.88
N ARG A 75 -5.61 -15.60 -12.92
CA ARG A 75 -5.95 -14.18 -13.12
C ARG A 75 -4.70 -13.32 -13.06
N LYS A 76 -4.51 -12.50 -14.08
CA LYS A 76 -3.39 -11.55 -14.16
C LYS A 76 -3.87 -10.14 -13.88
N PHE A 77 -3.02 -9.36 -13.22
CA PHE A 77 -3.17 -7.93 -13.01
C PHE A 77 -1.94 -7.21 -13.57
N ASN A 78 -2.05 -5.94 -13.86
CA ASN A 78 -0.89 -5.11 -14.22
C ASN A 78 -0.10 -4.80 -12.94
N THR A 79 0.77 -5.72 -12.53
CA THR A 79 1.57 -5.65 -11.31
C THR A 79 2.87 -6.43 -11.49
N PRO A 80 3.99 -6.00 -10.88
CA PRO A 80 5.25 -6.74 -10.91
C PRO A 80 5.20 -8.03 -10.07
N PHE A 81 4.18 -8.19 -9.23
CA PHE A 81 4.09 -9.32 -8.30
C PHE A 81 3.19 -10.42 -8.85
N SER A 82 3.63 -11.68 -8.73
CA SER A 82 2.85 -12.84 -9.16
C SER A 82 3.16 -14.09 -8.33
N TYR A 83 2.13 -14.89 -8.07
CA TYR A 83 2.30 -16.24 -7.55
C TYR A 83 2.77 -17.15 -8.69
N LYS A 84 3.99 -17.71 -8.55
CA LYS A 84 4.57 -18.67 -9.50
C LYS A 84 4.29 -20.10 -9.04
N ASP A 85 5.03 -20.62 -8.08
CA ASP A 85 5.02 -22.03 -7.70
C ASP A 85 4.54 -22.28 -6.29
N LYS A 86 4.73 -21.32 -5.38
CA LYS A 86 4.37 -21.47 -3.97
C LYS A 86 3.04 -20.75 -3.66
N ARG A 87 2.11 -21.49 -3.05
CA ARG A 87 0.89 -20.96 -2.49
C ARG A 87 1.18 -20.24 -1.17
N PRO A 88 0.48 -19.16 -0.83
CA PRO A 88 0.60 -18.54 0.48
C PRO A 88 0.22 -19.54 1.58
N PRO A 89 0.89 -19.53 2.74
CA PRO A 89 0.60 -20.45 3.82
C PRO A 89 -0.81 -20.22 4.37
N ALA A 90 -1.61 -21.26 4.51
CA ALA A 90 -2.99 -21.18 5.01
C ALA A 90 -3.08 -20.48 6.38
N LYS A 91 -2.09 -20.73 7.26
CA LYS A 91 -2.00 -20.10 8.59
C LYS A 91 -2.02 -18.55 8.54
N ALA A 92 -1.54 -17.94 7.45
CA ALA A 92 -1.55 -16.49 7.30
C ALA A 92 -2.98 -15.89 7.27
N PHE A 93 -3.99 -16.68 6.94
CA PHE A 93 -5.39 -16.25 6.87
C PHE A 93 -6.19 -16.49 8.15
N ASP A 94 -5.65 -17.24 9.11
CA ASP A 94 -6.37 -17.66 10.32
C ASP A 94 -6.88 -16.46 11.13
N GLY A 95 -6.03 -15.51 11.47
CA GLY A 95 -6.41 -14.30 12.19
C GLY A 95 -7.39 -13.40 11.42
N TRP A 96 -7.30 -13.40 10.09
CA TRP A 96 -8.22 -12.63 9.25
C TRP A 96 -9.61 -13.27 9.22
N ILE A 97 -9.70 -14.62 9.14
CA ILE A 97 -10.97 -15.37 9.18
C ILE A 97 -11.71 -15.06 10.49
N VAL A 98 -11.02 -15.10 11.62
CA VAL A 98 -11.61 -14.80 12.93
C VAL A 98 -12.12 -13.36 12.99
N LYS A 99 -11.30 -12.38 12.60
CA LYS A 99 -11.67 -10.96 12.63
C LYS A 99 -12.83 -10.61 11.70
N LYS A 100 -13.00 -11.36 10.61
CA LYS A 100 -14.10 -11.16 9.67
C LYS A 100 -15.35 -11.99 9.99
N GLY A 101 -15.31 -12.85 11.02
CA GLY A 101 -16.41 -13.72 11.37
C GLY A 101 -16.77 -14.71 10.27
N ILE A 102 -15.77 -15.18 9.48
CA ILE A 102 -16.01 -16.08 8.35
C ILE A 102 -16.23 -17.50 8.88
N ALA A 103 -17.47 -17.97 8.82
CA ALA A 103 -17.89 -19.28 9.31
C ALA A 103 -18.87 -19.94 8.31
N PRO A 104 -18.42 -20.29 7.10
CA PRO A 104 -19.31 -20.90 6.11
C PRO A 104 -19.77 -22.28 6.58
N ARG A 105 -20.95 -22.66 6.09
CA ARG A 105 -21.52 -24.00 6.29
C ARG A 105 -21.36 -24.80 4.98
N ASN A 106 -21.28 -26.11 5.14
CA ASN A 106 -21.36 -27.04 4.00
C ASN A 106 -22.82 -27.24 3.57
N ASP A 107 -23.04 -28.02 2.51
CA ASP A 107 -24.38 -28.33 1.98
C ASP A 107 -25.28 -29.03 2.98
N LYS A 108 -24.71 -29.65 4.03
CA LYS A 108 -25.44 -30.29 5.15
C LYS A 108 -25.70 -29.33 6.31
N GLY A 109 -25.42 -28.03 6.15
CA GLY A 109 -25.63 -27.02 7.18
C GLY A 109 -24.59 -27.00 8.31
N GLN A 110 -23.57 -27.85 8.27
CA GLN A 110 -22.52 -27.93 9.30
C GLN A 110 -21.44 -26.89 9.07
N PHE A 111 -20.88 -26.32 10.14
CA PHE A 111 -19.76 -25.39 10.05
C PHE A 111 -18.50 -26.07 9.50
N GLN A 112 -17.87 -25.43 8.55
CA GLN A 112 -16.58 -25.88 8.04
C GLN A 112 -15.46 -25.58 9.05
N THR A 113 -14.43 -26.42 9.05
CA THR A 113 -13.29 -26.20 9.94
C THR A 113 -12.50 -24.95 9.51
N ARG A 114 -12.03 -24.16 10.47
CA ARG A 114 -11.22 -22.96 10.20
C ARG A 114 -9.98 -23.28 9.36
N LYS A 115 -9.34 -24.42 9.59
CA LYS A 115 -8.20 -24.90 8.79
C LYS A 115 -8.58 -25.14 7.31
N GLY A 116 -9.74 -25.77 7.07
CA GLY A 116 -10.27 -25.97 5.72
C GLY A 116 -10.58 -24.66 5.01
N ILE A 117 -11.21 -23.70 5.71
CA ILE A 117 -11.49 -22.35 5.19
C ILE A 117 -10.18 -21.63 4.84
N ALA A 118 -9.20 -21.65 5.75
CA ALA A 118 -7.91 -21.01 5.51
C ALA A 118 -7.18 -21.60 4.29
N PHE A 119 -7.28 -22.91 4.10
CA PHE A 119 -6.72 -23.58 2.93
C PHE A 119 -7.44 -23.17 1.63
N ALA A 120 -8.77 -23.11 1.63
CA ALA A 120 -9.57 -22.69 0.48
C ALA A 120 -9.25 -21.24 0.09
N ILE A 121 -9.10 -20.34 1.08
CA ILE A 121 -8.70 -18.94 0.85
C ILE A 121 -7.29 -18.87 0.26
N ALA A 122 -6.33 -19.60 0.83
CA ALA A 122 -4.95 -19.65 0.32
C ALA A 122 -4.90 -20.13 -1.13
N ASN A 123 -5.70 -21.14 -1.47
CA ASN A 123 -5.82 -21.65 -2.84
C ASN A 123 -6.46 -20.63 -3.78
N SER A 124 -7.52 -19.97 -3.34
CA SER A 124 -8.18 -18.89 -4.11
C SER A 124 -7.21 -17.74 -4.38
N VAL A 125 -6.46 -17.29 -3.37
CA VAL A 125 -5.44 -16.24 -3.52
C VAL A 125 -4.33 -16.67 -4.48
N PHE A 126 -3.89 -17.92 -4.41
CA PHE A 126 -2.89 -18.45 -5.34
C PHE A 126 -3.37 -18.45 -6.80
N LEU A 127 -4.63 -18.84 -7.03
CA LEU A 127 -5.20 -18.93 -8.37
C LEU A 127 -5.61 -17.58 -8.94
N TYR A 128 -6.25 -16.73 -8.15
CA TYR A 128 -6.87 -15.49 -8.60
C TYR A 128 -6.12 -14.23 -8.17
N GLY A 129 -5.11 -14.36 -7.31
CA GLY A 129 -4.28 -13.25 -6.87
C GLY A 129 -4.96 -12.32 -5.86
N ILE A 130 -4.31 -11.18 -5.64
CA ILE A 130 -4.80 -10.08 -4.81
C ILE A 130 -5.05 -8.89 -5.74
N LYS A 131 -6.30 -8.44 -5.82
CA LYS A 131 -6.68 -7.28 -6.65
C LYS A 131 -5.95 -6.01 -6.14
N PRO A 132 -5.34 -5.22 -7.04
CA PRO A 132 -4.76 -3.92 -6.70
C PRO A 132 -5.78 -3.03 -6.00
N SER A 133 -5.37 -2.40 -4.91
CA SER A 133 -6.22 -1.43 -4.21
C SER A 133 -5.85 0.01 -4.54
N LEU A 134 -4.61 0.25 -4.97
CA LEU A 134 -4.03 1.55 -5.30
C LEU A 134 -4.27 2.59 -4.19
N PHE A 135 -4.29 2.11 -2.92
CA PHE A 135 -4.64 2.94 -1.79
C PHE A 135 -3.60 4.05 -1.53
N LEU A 136 -2.34 3.80 -1.89
CA LEU A 136 -1.23 4.73 -1.79
C LEU A 136 -0.89 5.37 -3.15
N THR A 137 -0.83 4.58 -4.22
CA THR A 137 -0.47 5.06 -5.57
C THR A 137 -1.41 6.16 -6.04
N ASN A 138 -2.72 5.96 -6.00
CA ASN A 138 -3.68 6.98 -6.47
C ASN A 138 -3.60 8.31 -5.70
N PRO A 139 -3.54 8.34 -4.34
CA PRO A 139 -3.33 9.59 -3.61
C PRO A 139 -2.00 10.27 -3.93
N PHE A 140 -0.94 9.48 -4.11
CA PHE A 140 0.37 10.01 -4.46
C PHE A 140 0.34 10.74 -5.82
N GLU A 141 -0.19 10.09 -6.86
CA GLU A 141 -0.34 10.70 -8.19
C GLU A 141 -1.21 11.95 -8.17
N LYS A 142 -2.34 11.91 -7.44
CA LYS A 142 -3.22 13.07 -7.28
C LYS A 142 -2.57 14.21 -6.51
N GLY A 143 -1.78 13.90 -5.50
CA GLY A 143 -1.02 14.87 -4.74
C GLY A 143 0.09 15.48 -5.58
N PHE A 144 0.80 14.66 -6.35
CA PHE A 144 1.88 15.09 -7.25
C PHE A 144 1.39 16.14 -8.27
N LYS A 145 0.23 15.91 -8.88
CA LYS A 145 -0.40 16.87 -9.81
C LYS A 145 -0.77 18.22 -9.19
N ARG A 146 -0.67 18.36 -7.87
CA ARG A 146 -0.93 19.62 -7.14
C ARG A 146 0.36 20.32 -6.71
N LEU A 147 1.51 19.70 -6.93
CA LEU A 147 2.78 20.37 -6.69
C LEU A 147 2.95 21.51 -7.72
N PRO A 148 3.50 22.66 -7.31
CA PRO A 148 3.86 23.72 -8.24
C PRO A 148 4.83 23.22 -9.32
N ASP A 149 4.62 23.63 -10.56
CA ASP A 149 5.44 23.20 -11.71
C ASP A 149 6.92 23.56 -11.51
N GLU A 150 7.20 24.69 -10.88
CA GLU A 150 8.57 25.13 -10.56
C GLU A 150 9.32 24.16 -9.65
N ILE A 151 8.59 23.43 -8.77
CA ILE A 151 9.20 22.39 -7.92
C ILE A 151 9.46 21.14 -8.74
N ILE A 152 8.53 20.75 -9.60
CA ILE A 152 8.66 19.58 -10.46
C ILE A 152 9.86 19.75 -11.38
N GLU A 153 9.96 20.90 -12.05
CA GLU A 153 11.07 21.22 -12.96
C GLU A 153 12.41 21.37 -12.25
N ALA A 154 12.44 22.13 -11.13
CA ALA A 154 13.67 22.39 -10.39
C ALA A 154 14.36 21.14 -9.83
N PHE A 155 13.60 20.08 -9.55
CA PHE A 155 14.12 18.82 -9.01
C PHE A 155 14.01 17.65 -9.99
N GLY A 156 13.60 17.89 -11.24
CA GLY A 156 13.44 16.85 -12.25
C GLY A 156 12.52 15.71 -11.79
N LEU A 157 11.42 16.05 -11.12
CA LEU A 157 10.55 15.07 -10.53
C LEU A 157 9.71 14.35 -11.59
N ASP A 158 9.81 13.04 -11.62
CA ASP A 158 8.91 12.13 -12.31
C ASP A 158 8.08 11.36 -11.30
N VAL A 159 6.78 11.23 -11.56
CA VAL A 159 5.84 10.65 -10.57
C VAL A 159 6.17 9.21 -10.20
N GLU A 160 6.60 8.39 -11.18
CA GLU A 160 6.95 6.99 -10.91
C GLU A 160 8.28 6.86 -10.18
N MET A 161 9.31 7.60 -10.63
CA MET A 161 10.62 7.61 -10.00
C MET A 161 10.52 8.18 -8.59
N PHE A 162 9.79 9.27 -8.39
CA PHE A 162 9.60 9.88 -7.09
C PHE A 162 8.85 8.96 -6.12
N LEU A 163 7.79 8.29 -6.58
CA LEU A 163 7.08 7.29 -5.76
C LEU A 163 8.00 6.14 -5.34
N LYS A 164 8.78 5.58 -6.26
CA LYS A 164 9.77 4.53 -5.94
C LYS A 164 10.81 5.00 -4.93
N GLN A 165 11.34 6.21 -5.10
CA GLN A 165 12.33 6.81 -4.20
C GLN A 165 11.78 7.03 -2.80
N VAL A 166 10.58 7.59 -2.68
CA VAL A 166 9.92 7.87 -1.40
C VAL A 166 9.64 6.58 -0.61
N ILE A 167 9.19 5.52 -1.28
CA ILE A 167 8.95 4.21 -0.66
C ILE A 167 10.28 3.56 -0.24
N ASN A 168 11.30 3.60 -1.09
CA ASN A 168 12.61 3.01 -0.77
C ASN A 168 13.30 3.70 0.42
N ASN A 169 13.19 5.03 0.51
CA ASN A 169 13.70 5.77 1.66
C ASN A 169 12.98 5.36 2.96
N GLY A 170 11.68 5.06 2.88
CA GLY A 170 10.90 4.58 4.02
C GLY A 170 11.26 3.16 4.50
N LYS A 171 11.86 2.32 3.64
CA LYS A 171 12.32 0.97 4.00
C LYS A 171 13.70 0.95 4.67
N LYS A 172 14.49 2.02 4.51
CA LYS A 172 15.84 2.14 5.09
C LYS A 172 15.85 2.74 6.51
N ASN A 173 14.75 3.27 6.97
CA ASN A 173 14.54 3.81 8.32
C ASN A 173 13.69 2.84 9.17
#